data_5ccdbdd1b252a1da7a558bfb450d7a19
#
_entry.id   5ccdbdd1b252a1da7a558bfb450d7a19
#
_cell.length_a   1.000
_cell.length_b   1.000
_cell.length_c   1.000
_cell.angle_alpha   90.00
_cell.angle_beta   90.00
_cell.angle_gamma   90.00
#
_symmetry.space_group_name_H-M   'P 1'
#
loop_
_entity.id
_entity.type
_entity.pdbx_description
1 polymer ?
#
loop_
_entity_poly.entity_id
_entity_poly.type
_entity_poly.pdbx_seq_one_letter_code
_entity_poly.pdbx_strand_id
1 'polypeptide(L)'
;MSQTSSNPATLRLPFKEKLAYGLGDLGSNILLDIGTLYLLKFYTDVLGLPGTYGGIIFLIAKFFTAFTDMGTGIMLDSRRKIGPKGKFRPFVLYAAFPVTLLAIANFVGTPFEVTGKTVVATMLLMLYGLVFSMMNCSYGAMVPAITKNPDERASLAAWRQGGATLGLLLCTVGFVPVMNLIEGNAQLSYIFAATLFSLFGLLFMWLCYAGVKERYVEVKPVDSAQKPGLLQSFRAIAGNRPLFILCIANLCTLGAFNVKLAIQVYYTQYVLNDPILLSWMGFFSMGCIFIGVFLMPGAVRRFGKKKVYIGGLLIWVAGDLLNYFFGGGSVSFVAFSCLAFFGSAFVNSLNWALVSDTVEYGEWRTGVRSEGTVYTGFTFFRKVSQALAGFFPGWMLTQIGYIPNVVQSAGTVEGLRQLIFIYPCVLAVITIIAMGCFYNLNEKMYVRIVEEIEARKHTV
;
A
#
# COMPACT_ATOMS: atom_id res chain seq x y z
N MET A 1 43.07 1.26 -25.22
CA MET A 1 41.81 1.93 -24.89
C MET A 1 41.60 1.80 -23.39
N SER A 2 41.91 2.85 -22.66
CA SER A 2 41.80 2.90 -21.18
C SER A 2 40.32 2.87 -20.77
N GLN A 3 39.88 1.78 -20.14
CA GLN A 3 38.65 1.76 -19.42
C GLN A 3 38.81 2.66 -18.17
N THR A 4 38.31 3.90 -18.28
CA THR A 4 38.08 4.74 -17.09
C THR A 4 37.13 3.99 -16.17
N SER A 5 37.69 3.42 -15.09
CA SER A 5 36.92 2.83 -14.01
C SER A 5 36.16 3.94 -13.29
N SER A 6 34.98 4.29 -13.79
CA SER A 6 34.06 5.19 -13.10
C SER A 6 33.70 4.53 -11.77
N ASN A 7 33.93 5.23 -10.68
CA ASN A 7 33.59 4.77 -9.33
C ASN A 7 32.10 4.33 -9.30
N PRO A 8 31.77 3.08 -8.95
CA PRO A 8 30.40 2.58 -8.94
C PRO A 8 29.42 3.43 -8.12
N ALA A 9 29.91 4.18 -7.13
CA ALA A 9 29.12 5.08 -6.30
C ALA A 9 28.74 6.40 -6.99
N THR A 10 29.34 6.75 -8.14
CA THR A 10 29.07 8.00 -8.87
C THR A 10 28.31 7.79 -10.17
N LEU A 11 28.05 6.54 -10.55
CA LEU A 11 27.35 6.23 -11.80
C LEU A 11 25.92 6.78 -11.74
N ARG A 12 25.56 7.63 -12.70
CA ARG A 12 24.19 8.12 -12.89
C ARG A 12 23.41 7.19 -13.81
N LEU A 13 22.18 6.87 -13.42
CA LEU A 13 21.29 6.06 -14.25
C LEU A 13 20.66 6.91 -15.36
N PRO A 14 20.54 6.37 -16.58
CA PRO A 14 19.83 7.04 -17.65
C PRO A 14 18.35 7.20 -17.33
N PHE A 15 17.74 8.29 -17.80
CA PHE A 15 16.32 8.59 -17.58
C PHE A 15 15.39 7.43 -17.98
N LYS A 16 15.68 6.80 -19.13
CA LYS A 16 14.90 5.65 -19.65
C LYS A 16 14.85 4.48 -18.65
N GLU A 17 15.93 4.23 -17.92
CA GLU A 17 15.99 3.14 -16.94
C GLU A 17 15.21 3.47 -15.66
N LYS A 18 15.26 4.73 -15.20
CA LYS A 18 14.45 5.23 -14.09
C LYS A 18 12.96 5.16 -14.42
N LEU A 19 12.59 5.60 -15.62
CA LEU A 19 11.22 5.51 -16.11
C LEU A 19 10.76 4.04 -16.18
N ALA A 20 11.57 3.17 -16.78
CA ALA A 20 11.25 1.74 -16.88
C ALA A 20 11.05 1.10 -15.49
N TYR A 21 11.87 1.49 -14.51
CA TYR A 21 11.70 1.04 -13.14
C TYR A 21 10.39 1.56 -12.52
N GLY A 22 10.05 2.83 -12.73
CA GLY A 22 8.76 3.40 -12.28
C GLY A 22 7.54 2.73 -12.92
N LEU A 23 7.64 2.36 -14.21
CA LEU A 23 6.59 1.59 -14.89
C LEU A 23 6.36 0.21 -14.25
N GLY A 24 7.38 -0.39 -13.64
CA GLY A 24 7.22 -1.64 -12.89
C GLY A 24 6.27 -1.49 -11.70
N ASP A 25 6.38 -0.39 -10.93
CA ASP A 25 5.46 -0.15 -9.82
C ASP A 25 4.06 0.28 -10.30
N LEU A 26 3.98 0.99 -11.41
CA LEU A 26 2.72 1.27 -12.10
C LEU A 26 1.99 -0.03 -12.45
N GLY A 27 2.67 -0.97 -13.13
CA GLY A 27 2.07 -2.25 -13.51
C GLY A 27 1.70 -3.11 -12.31
N SER A 28 2.58 -3.19 -11.30
CA SER A 28 2.33 -3.92 -10.06
C SER A 28 1.13 -3.38 -9.30
N ASN A 29 0.99 -2.04 -9.18
CA ASN A 29 -0.13 -1.44 -8.48
C ASN A 29 -1.44 -1.55 -9.27
N ILE A 30 -1.45 -1.45 -10.59
CA ILE A 30 -2.65 -1.74 -11.39
C ILE A 30 -3.17 -3.15 -11.06
N LEU A 31 -2.30 -4.17 -11.07
CA LEU A 31 -2.69 -5.55 -10.74
C LEU A 31 -3.22 -5.69 -9.32
N LEU A 32 -2.66 -4.94 -8.34
CA LEU A 32 -3.08 -4.97 -6.95
C LEU A 32 -4.37 -4.18 -6.69
N ASP A 33 -4.47 -2.99 -7.26
CA ASP A 33 -5.50 -2.00 -6.91
C ASP A 33 -6.86 -2.36 -7.49
N ILE A 34 -6.93 -3.00 -8.68
CA ILE A 34 -8.20 -3.52 -9.20
C ILE A 34 -8.86 -4.51 -8.22
N GLY A 35 -8.05 -5.37 -7.60
CA GLY A 35 -8.55 -6.28 -6.56
C GLY A 35 -8.93 -5.54 -5.27
N THR A 36 -8.12 -4.58 -4.83
CA THR A 36 -8.35 -3.84 -3.59
C THR A 36 -9.60 -2.97 -3.66
N LEU A 37 -9.87 -2.35 -4.82
CA LEU A 37 -10.99 -1.42 -5.00
C LEU A 37 -12.31 -2.15 -5.34
N TYR A 38 -12.26 -3.16 -6.19
CA TYR A 38 -13.47 -3.66 -6.84
C TYR A 38 -13.83 -5.11 -6.52
N LEU A 39 -12.89 -5.91 -5.99
CA LEU A 39 -13.13 -7.33 -5.80
C LEU A 39 -14.16 -7.62 -4.68
N LEU A 40 -14.17 -6.83 -3.60
CA LEU A 40 -15.19 -6.99 -2.56
C LEU A 40 -16.58 -6.76 -3.13
N LYS A 41 -16.73 -5.71 -3.95
CA LYS A 41 -18.00 -5.38 -4.61
C LYS A 41 -18.41 -6.46 -5.62
N PHE A 42 -17.46 -7.02 -6.37
CA PHE A 42 -17.73 -8.17 -7.23
C PHE A 42 -18.25 -9.37 -6.43
N TYR A 43 -17.67 -9.66 -5.26
CA TYR A 43 -18.12 -10.75 -4.39
C TYR A 43 -19.53 -10.52 -3.86
N THR A 44 -19.89 -9.30 -3.46
CA THR A 44 -21.23 -9.00 -2.93
C THR A 44 -22.28 -8.89 -4.03
N ASP A 45 -22.03 -8.08 -5.06
CA ASP A 45 -23.04 -7.64 -6.02
C ASP A 45 -23.21 -8.60 -7.21
N VAL A 46 -22.13 -9.31 -7.58
CA VAL A 46 -22.13 -10.23 -8.73
C VAL A 46 -22.19 -11.69 -8.30
N LEU A 47 -21.36 -12.11 -7.35
CA LEU A 47 -21.38 -13.48 -6.83
C LEU A 47 -22.51 -13.72 -5.81
N GLY A 48 -23.10 -12.65 -5.24
CA GLY A 48 -24.17 -12.73 -4.25
C GLY A 48 -23.68 -13.26 -2.90
N LEU A 49 -22.39 -13.08 -2.56
CA LEU A 49 -21.85 -13.48 -1.28
C LEU A 49 -22.22 -12.45 -0.20
N PRO A 50 -22.62 -12.87 1.02
CA PRO A 50 -22.69 -11.95 2.14
C PRO A 50 -21.38 -11.21 2.37
N GLY A 51 -21.42 -9.92 2.70
CA GLY A 51 -20.22 -9.11 2.88
C GLY A 51 -19.21 -9.69 3.85
N THR A 52 -19.66 -10.33 4.92
CA THR A 52 -18.80 -11.03 5.88
C THR A 52 -17.94 -12.11 5.24
N TYR A 53 -18.49 -12.90 4.29
CA TYR A 53 -17.72 -13.91 3.56
C TYR A 53 -16.65 -13.27 2.69
N GLY A 54 -16.98 -12.16 1.98
CA GLY A 54 -16.01 -11.36 1.26
C GLY A 54 -14.87 -10.86 2.15
N GLY A 55 -15.22 -10.34 3.33
CA GLY A 55 -14.23 -9.93 4.34
C GLY A 55 -13.33 -11.07 4.81
N ILE A 56 -13.88 -12.25 5.09
CA ILE A 56 -13.11 -13.45 5.50
C ILE A 56 -12.15 -13.89 4.39
N ILE A 57 -12.58 -13.87 3.11
CA ILE A 57 -11.71 -14.17 1.97
C ILE A 57 -10.49 -13.27 1.98
N PHE A 58 -10.68 -11.95 2.12
CA PHE A 58 -9.57 -10.99 2.18
C PHE A 58 -8.68 -11.21 3.40
N LEU A 59 -9.25 -11.46 4.57
CA LEU A 59 -8.50 -11.69 5.80
C LEU A 59 -7.55 -12.88 5.63
N ILE A 60 -8.08 -14.04 5.23
CA ILE A 60 -7.30 -15.27 5.04
C ILE A 60 -6.21 -15.05 3.98
N ALA A 61 -6.58 -14.49 2.81
CA ALA A 61 -5.64 -14.28 1.73
C ALA A 61 -4.53 -13.29 2.08
N LYS A 62 -4.83 -12.19 2.79
CA LYS A 62 -3.82 -11.21 3.20
C LYS A 62 -2.88 -11.74 4.27
N PHE A 63 -3.37 -12.51 5.25
CA PHE A 63 -2.50 -13.21 6.19
C PHE A 63 -1.59 -14.22 5.48
N PHE A 64 -2.14 -15.02 4.58
CA PHE A 64 -1.35 -15.95 3.77
C PHE A 64 -0.27 -15.22 2.97
N THR A 65 -0.62 -14.09 2.32
CA THR A 65 0.33 -13.27 1.56
C THR A 65 1.46 -12.75 2.45
N ALA A 66 1.21 -12.44 3.72
CA ALA A 66 2.27 -12.02 4.64
C ALA A 66 3.34 -13.11 4.85
N PHE A 67 2.93 -14.38 4.94
CA PHE A 67 3.86 -15.52 5.03
C PHE A 67 4.57 -15.78 3.70
N THR A 68 3.86 -15.68 2.57
CA THR A 68 4.47 -15.89 1.25
C THR A 68 5.49 -14.84 0.88
N ASP A 69 5.31 -13.57 1.29
CA ASP A 69 6.31 -12.52 1.13
C ASP A 69 7.61 -12.84 1.88
N MET A 70 7.49 -13.34 3.12
CA MET A 70 8.65 -13.74 3.91
C MET A 70 9.35 -14.94 3.28
N GLY A 71 8.59 -15.96 2.87
CA GLY A 71 9.12 -17.14 2.18
C GLY A 71 9.80 -16.77 0.85
N THR A 72 9.21 -15.89 0.08
CA THR A 72 9.79 -15.37 -1.17
C THR A 72 11.09 -14.61 -0.91
N GLY A 73 11.14 -13.77 0.12
CA GLY A 73 12.36 -13.06 0.51
C GLY A 73 13.51 -14.03 0.82
N ILE A 74 13.24 -15.08 1.62
CA ILE A 74 14.22 -16.13 1.95
C ILE A 74 14.66 -16.88 0.68
N MET A 75 13.73 -17.25 -0.20
CA MET A 75 14.01 -17.92 -1.45
C MET A 75 14.92 -17.09 -2.36
N LEU A 76 14.64 -15.78 -2.50
CA LEU A 76 15.45 -14.86 -3.31
C LEU A 76 16.86 -14.66 -2.73
N ASP A 77 16.98 -14.53 -1.41
CA ASP A 77 18.27 -14.39 -0.73
C ASP A 77 19.14 -15.64 -0.88
N SER A 78 18.53 -16.84 -0.75
CA SER A 78 19.25 -18.13 -0.84
C SER A 78 19.65 -18.52 -2.26
N ARG A 79 19.17 -17.82 -3.28
CA ARG A 79 19.49 -18.14 -4.67
C ARG A 79 20.94 -17.81 -5.02
N ARG A 80 21.74 -18.87 -5.28
CA ARG A 80 23.16 -18.78 -5.64
C ARG A 80 23.40 -18.75 -7.16
N LYS A 81 22.53 -19.38 -7.95
CA LYS A 81 22.70 -19.44 -9.41
C LYS A 81 22.13 -18.19 -10.05
N ILE A 82 23.01 -17.38 -10.64
CA ILE A 82 22.64 -16.20 -11.41
C ILE A 82 22.69 -16.60 -12.88
N GLY A 83 21.54 -16.57 -13.54
CA GLY A 83 21.46 -16.83 -14.96
C GLY A 83 21.77 -15.56 -15.81
N PRO A 84 21.82 -15.69 -17.14
CA PRO A 84 22.10 -14.56 -18.04
C PRO A 84 21.06 -13.44 -17.97
N LYS A 85 19.89 -13.70 -17.42
CA LYS A 85 18.80 -12.72 -17.22
C LYS A 85 18.85 -11.99 -15.87
N GLY A 86 19.86 -12.25 -15.02
CA GLY A 86 20.02 -11.67 -13.69
C GLY A 86 19.47 -12.56 -12.56
N LYS A 87 19.49 -12.02 -11.32
CA LYS A 87 19.01 -12.71 -10.11
C LYS A 87 17.50 -12.53 -9.90
N PHE A 88 17.00 -11.30 -10.02
CA PHE A 88 15.63 -10.88 -9.69
C PHE A 88 14.74 -10.71 -10.92
N ARG A 89 15.27 -10.18 -12.01
CA ARG A 89 14.55 -9.91 -13.27
C ARG A 89 13.78 -11.11 -13.83
N PRO A 90 14.27 -12.38 -13.78
CA PRO A 90 13.51 -13.53 -14.25
C PRO A 90 12.17 -13.72 -13.53
N PHE A 91 12.09 -13.42 -12.23
CA PHE A 91 10.84 -13.52 -11.48
C PHE A 91 9.84 -12.45 -11.90
N VAL A 92 10.32 -11.22 -12.17
CA VAL A 92 9.46 -10.16 -12.71
C VAL A 92 8.89 -10.56 -14.07
N LEU A 93 9.72 -11.14 -14.94
CA LEU A 93 9.29 -11.59 -16.27
C LEU A 93 8.27 -12.73 -16.22
N TYR A 94 8.64 -13.80 -15.50
CA TYR A 94 7.86 -15.05 -15.55
C TYR A 94 6.64 -15.04 -14.61
N ALA A 95 6.70 -14.34 -13.47
CA ALA A 95 5.58 -14.26 -12.55
C ALA A 95 4.50 -13.25 -13.02
N ALA A 96 4.86 -12.25 -13.81
CA ALA A 96 3.88 -11.26 -14.29
C ALA A 96 2.72 -11.88 -15.06
N PHE A 97 2.99 -12.87 -15.93
CA PHE A 97 1.94 -13.53 -16.71
C PHE A 97 0.94 -14.31 -15.83
N PRO A 98 1.36 -15.25 -14.96
CA PRO A 98 0.40 -15.94 -14.09
C PRO A 98 -0.29 -15.01 -13.09
N VAL A 99 0.35 -13.93 -12.61
CA VAL A 99 -0.32 -12.91 -11.79
C VAL A 99 -1.47 -12.28 -12.57
N THR A 100 -1.25 -11.92 -13.83
CA THR A 100 -2.27 -11.35 -14.71
C THR A 100 -3.45 -12.30 -14.89
N LEU A 101 -3.18 -13.58 -15.18
CA LEU A 101 -4.23 -14.59 -15.32
C LEU A 101 -5.04 -14.77 -14.03
N LEU A 102 -4.36 -14.81 -12.89
CA LEU A 102 -5.02 -14.93 -11.58
C LEU A 102 -5.79 -13.67 -11.19
N ALA A 103 -5.30 -12.48 -11.56
CA ALA A 103 -6.04 -11.23 -11.36
C ALA A 103 -7.38 -11.27 -12.12
N ILE A 104 -7.38 -11.71 -13.37
CA ILE A 104 -8.60 -11.89 -14.18
C ILE A 104 -9.48 -12.99 -13.58
N ALA A 105 -8.91 -14.14 -13.22
CA ALA A 105 -9.65 -15.28 -12.68
C ALA A 105 -10.41 -14.96 -11.39
N ASN A 106 -9.92 -14.02 -10.57
CA ASN A 106 -10.63 -13.55 -9.37
C ASN A 106 -11.95 -12.84 -9.68
N PHE A 107 -12.17 -12.37 -10.91
CA PHE A 107 -13.42 -11.79 -11.38
C PHE A 107 -14.29 -12.77 -12.20
N VAL A 108 -14.00 -14.06 -12.15
CA VAL A 108 -14.79 -15.10 -12.81
C VAL A 108 -15.72 -15.76 -11.79
N GLY A 109 -17.03 -15.69 -12.03
CA GLY A 109 -18.02 -16.35 -11.20
C GLY A 109 -18.01 -17.86 -11.41
N THR A 110 -18.26 -18.60 -10.33
CA THR A 110 -18.36 -20.06 -10.34
C THR A 110 -19.81 -20.50 -10.06
N PRO A 111 -20.28 -21.62 -10.66
CA PRO A 111 -21.67 -22.08 -10.50
C PRO A 111 -21.94 -22.82 -9.18
N PHE A 112 -21.11 -22.61 -8.18
CA PHE A 112 -21.25 -23.27 -6.87
C PHE A 112 -22.19 -22.51 -5.93
N GLU A 113 -22.62 -23.17 -4.86
CA GLU A 113 -23.30 -22.54 -3.74
C GLU A 113 -22.36 -21.60 -2.95
N VAL A 114 -22.90 -20.82 -2.01
CA VAL A 114 -22.17 -19.78 -1.24
C VAL A 114 -20.86 -20.31 -0.66
N THR A 115 -20.88 -21.49 -0.03
CA THR A 115 -19.66 -22.09 0.55
C THR A 115 -18.62 -22.43 -0.51
N GLY A 116 -19.05 -23.06 -1.61
CA GLY A 116 -18.14 -23.41 -2.71
C GLY A 116 -17.54 -22.16 -3.39
N LYS A 117 -18.35 -21.12 -3.65
CA LYS A 117 -17.87 -19.82 -4.17
C LYS A 117 -16.83 -19.21 -3.22
N THR A 118 -17.08 -19.23 -1.91
CA THR A 118 -16.16 -18.69 -0.90
C THR A 118 -14.82 -19.43 -0.90
N VAL A 119 -14.83 -20.75 -0.93
CA VAL A 119 -13.62 -21.59 -0.96
C VAL A 119 -12.81 -21.31 -2.23
N VAL A 120 -13.45 -21.32 -3.40
CA VAL A 120 -12.76 -21.06 -4.69
C VAL A 120 -12.18 -19.64 -4.73
N ALA A 121 -12.95 -18.62 -4.32
CA ALA A 121 -12.47 -17.24 -4.27
C ALA A 121 -11.28 -17.09 -3.29
N THR A 122 -11.33 -17.76 -2.13
CA THR A 122 -10.21 -17.76 -1.17
C THR A 122 -8.96 -18.39 -1.79
N MET A 123 -9.08 -19.55 -2.41
CA MET A 123 -7.95 -20.25 -3.04
C MET A 123 -7.35 -19.42 -4.20
N LEU A 124 -8.18 -18.84 -5.06
CA LEU A 124 -7.73 -17.98 -6.16
C LEU A 124 -6.99 -16.76 -5.63
N LEU A 125 -7.51 -16.10 -4.59
CA LEU A 125 -6.89 -14.91 -4.03
C LEU A 125 -5.60 -15.25 -3.27
N MET A 126 -5.52 -16.41 -2.60
CA MET A 126 -4.28 -16.91 -2.00
C MET A 126 -3.22 -17.22 -3.05
N LEU A 127 -3.61 -17.91 -4.12
CA LEU A 127 -2.69 -18.26 -5.23
C LEU A 127 -2.20 -16.98 -5.94
N TYR A 128 -3.11 -16.02 -6.19
CA TYR A 128 -2.76 -14.70 -6.67
C TYR A 128 -1.74 -14.02 -5.75
N GLY A 129 -1.99 -14.00 -4.43
CA GLY A 129 -1.10 -13.41 -3.43
C GLY A 129 0.29 -14.06 -3.43
N LEU A 130 0.39 -15.39 -3.55
CA LEU A 130 1.64 -16.12 -3.62
C LEU A 130 2.48 -15.69 -4.83
N VAL A 131 1.89 -15.71 -6.03
CA VAL A 131 2.63 -15.38 -7.27
C VAL A 131 2.92 -13.87 -7.34
N PHE A 132 2.00 -13.03 -6.86
CA PHE A 132 2.21 -11.59 -6.72
C PHE A 132 3.38 -11.27 -5.78
N SER A 133 3.51 -11.98 -4.65
CA SER A 133 4.66 -11.86 -3.74
C SER A 133 5.96 -12.15 -4.44
N MET A 134 6.03 -13.22 -5.25
CA MET A 134 7.24 -13.57 -6.02
C MET A 134 7.63 -12.46 -6.99
N MET A 135 6.66 -11.86 -7.68
CA MET A 135 6.89 -10.76 -8.61
C MET A 135 7.32 -9.48 -7.89
N ASN A 136 6.54 -9.06 -6.90
CA ASN A 136 6.69 -7.76 -6.23
C ASN A 136 7.91 -7.71 -5.30
N CYS A 137 8.19 -8.79 -4.55
CA CYS A 137 9.41 -8.87 -3.74
C CYS A 137 10.67 -8.86 -4.59
N SER A 138 10.66 -9.55 -5.74
CA SER A 138 11.78 -9.55 -6.68
C SER A 138 11.98 -8.16 -7.29
N TYR A 139 10.91 -7.48 -7.67
CA TYR A 139 10.95 -6.12 -8.17
C TYR A 139 11.54 -5.16 -7.13
N GLY A 140 11.08 -5.20 -5.89
CA GLY A 140 11.63 -4.38 -4.80
C GLY A 140 13.11 -4.66 -4.50
N ALA A 141 13.52 -5.93 -4.59
CA ALA A 141 14.90 -6.36 -4.34
C ALA A 141 15.89 -5.97 -5.45
N MET A 142 15.42 -5.51 -6.62
CA MET A 142 16.32 -5.09 -7.71
C MET A 142 17.08 -3.78 -7.42
N VAL A 143 16.59 -2.87 -6.58
CA VAL A 143 17.20 -1.53 -6.37
C VAL A 143 18.71 -1.59 -6.07
N PRO A 144 19.16 -2.35 -5.05
CA PRO A 144 20.60 -2.45 -4.77
C PRO A 144 21.39 -3.16 -5.88
N ALA A 145 20.74 -3.99 -6.70
CA ALA A 145 21.37 -4.63 -7.86
C ALA A 145 21.49 -3.70 -9.08
N ILE A 146 20.66 -2.66 -9.17
CA ILE A 146 20.70 -1.65 -10.25
C ILE A 146 21.81 -0.65 -10.01
N THR A 147 21.94 -0.10 -8.78
CA THR A 147 22.88 0.99 -8.47
C THR A 147 23.42 0.91 -7.03
N LYS A 148 24.70 1.30 -6.86
CA LYS A 148 25.33 1.53 -5.55
C LYS A 148 25.28 3.01 -5.12
N ASN A 149 24.87 3.92 -6.02
CA ASN A 149 24.77 5.35 -5.74
C ASN A 149 23.52 5.65 -4.86
N PRO A 150 23.67 6.25 -3.67
CA PRO A 150 22.55 6.56 -2.79
C PRO A 150 21.53 7.54 -3.41
N ASP A 151 22.02 8.55 -4.15
CA ASP A 151 21.14 9.54 -4.82
C ASP A 151 20.28 8.89 -5.89
N GLU A 152 20.86 7.96 -6.64
CA GLU A 152 20.14 7.20 -7.66
C GLU A 152 19.12 6.23 -7.04
N ARG A 153 19.43 5.63 -5.88
CA ARG A 153 18.45 4.83 -5.12
C ARG A 153 17.27 5.67 -4.65
N ALA A 154 17.54 6.87 -4.16
CA ALA A 154 16.48 7.82 -3.77
C ALA A 154 15.64 8.24 -4.99
N SER A 155 16.29 8.49 -6.12
CA SER A 155 15.60 8.77 -7.39
C SER A 155 14.71 7.59 -7.84
N LEU A 156 15.20 6.35 -7.80
CA LEU A 156 14.41 5.16 -8.11
C LEU A 156 13.21 4.99 -7.18
N ALA A 157 13.38 5.29 -5.88
CA ALA A 157 12.27 5.26 -4.92
C ALA A 157 11.20 6.31 -5.25
N ALA A 158 11.59 7.51 -5.69
CA ALA A 158 10.66 8.55 -6.13
C ALA A 158 9.89 8.13 -7.40
N TRP A 159 10.58 7.57 -8.40
CA TRP A 159 9.95 7.02 -9.61
C TRP A 159 8.98 5.90 -9.30
N ARG A 160 9.34 5.04 -8.37
CA ARG A 160 8.52 3.97 -7.84
C ARG A 160 7.23 4.50 -7.22
N GLN A 161 7.35 5.48 -6.31
CA GLN A 161 6.19 6.10 -5.66
C GLN A 161 5.27 6.80 -6.69
N GLY A 162 5.84 7.48 -7.68
CA GLY A 162 5.08 8.08 -8.79
C GLY A 162 4.31 7.04 -9.59
N GLY A 163 4.96 5.90 -9.92
CA GLY A 163 4.32 4.78 -10.61
C GLY A 163 3.16 4.19 -9.82
N ALA A 164 3.36 3.94 -8.52
CA ALA A 164 2.30 3.43 -7.64
C ALA A 164 1.07 4.34 -7.58
N THR A 165 1.32 5.65 -7.41
CA THR A 165 0.22 6.63 -7.34
C THR A 165 -0.53 6.74 -8.67
N LEU A 166 0.20 6.70 -9.79
CA LEU A 166 -0.40 6.71 -11.11
C LEU A 166 -1.22 5.43 -11.37
N GLY A 167 -0.77 4.26 -10.89
CA GLY A 167 -1.50 3.00 -10.96
C GLY A 167 -2.84 3.07 -10.25
N LEU A 168 -2.84 3.55 -9.00
CA LEU A 168 -4.06 3.75 -8.23
C LEU A 168 -5.01 4.76 -8.91
N LEU A 169 -4.46 5.85 -9.46
CA LEU A 169 -5.24 6.84 -10.21
C LEU A 169 -5.93 6.21 -11.43
N LEU A 170 -5.18 5.48 -12.26
CA LEU A 170 -5.73 4.83 -13.45
C LEU A 170 -6.82 3.82 -13.09
N CYS A 171 -6.63 3.02 -12.05
CA CYS A 171 -7.65 2.08 -11.58
C CYS A 171 -8.90 2.79 -11.08
N THR A 172 -8.75 3.86 -10.30
CA THR A 172 -9.90 4.58 -9.73
C THR A 172 -10.68 5.34 -10.80
N VAL A 173 -9.99 6.00 -11.73
CA VAL A 173 -10.61 6.82 -12.77
C VAL A 173 -11.13 5.96 -13.94
N GLY A 174 -10.37 4.97 -14.35
CA GLY A 174 -10.62 4.26 -15.61
C GLY A 174 -11.46 3.00 -15.50
N PHE A 175 -11.46 2.31 -14.35
CA PHE A 175 -12.08 0.98 -14.24
C PHE A 175 -13.61 1.02 -14.44
N VAL A 176 -14.30 1.94 -13.77
CA VAL A 176 -15.78 2.07 -13.88
C VAL A 176 -16.23 2.48 -15.28
N PRO A 177 -15.64 3.50 -15.93
CA PRO A 177 -15.96 3.81 -17.32
C PRO A 177 -15.77 2.63 -18.28
N VAL A 178 -14.68 1.86 -18.13
CA VAL A 178 -14.42 0.67 -18.96
C VAL A 178 -15.43 -0.43 -18.67
N MET A 179 -15.80 -0.64 -17.41
CA MET A 179 -16.82 -1.61 -17.02
C MET A 179 -18.18 -1.27 -17.66
N ASN A 180 -18.53 0.01 -17.74
CA ASN A 180 -19.80 0.49 -18.33
C ASN A 180 -19.86 0.37 -19.87
N LEU A 181 -18.78 -0.01 -20.55
CA LEU A 181 -18.80 -0.31 -21.99
C LEU A 181 -19.56 -1.60 -22.33
N ILE A 182 -19.74 -2.48 -21.34
CA ILE A 182 -20.50 -3.72 -21.52
C ILE A 182 -21.78 -3.65 -20.69
N GLU A 183 -22.89 -3.55 -21.38
CA GLU A 183 -24.23 -3.51 -20.79
C GLU A 183 -24.85 -4.92 -20.70
N GLY A 184 -25.79 -5.10 -19.79
CA GLY A 184 -26.64 -6.30 -19.71
C GLY A 184 -26.04 -7.50 -18.97
N ASN A 185 -24.72 -7.55 -18.71
CA ASN A 185 -24.09 -8.64 -17.94
C ASN A 185 -23.00 -8.13 -17.01
N ALA A 186 -23.34 -7.96 -15.74
CA ALA A 186 -22.42 -7.43 -14.74
C ALA A 186 -21.11 -8.24 -14.61
N GLN A 187 -21.18 -9.57 -14.71
CA GLN A 187 -19.99 -10.42 -14.64
C GLN A 187 -19.05 -10.17 -15.82
N LEU A 188 -19.58 -10.10 -17.04
CA LEU A 188 -18.77 -9.81 -18.23
C LEU A 188 -18.15 -8.41 -18.17
N SER A 189 -18.87 -7.41 -17.65
CA SER A 189 -18.36 -6.05 -17.44
C SER A 189 -17.12 -6.04 -16.54
N TYR A 190 -17.16 -6.75 -15.40
CA TYR A 190 -16.02 -6.87 -14.50
C TYR A 190 -14.86 -7.64 -15.13
N ILE A 191 -15.12 -8.77 -15.81
CA ILE A 191 -14.07 -9.56 -16.47
C ILE A 191 -13.39 -8.73 -17.55
N PHE A 192 -14.14 -8.00 -18.36
CA PHE A 192 -13.61 -7.17 -19.44
C PHE A 192 -12.69 -6.07 -18.88
N ALA A 193 -13.18 -5.30 -17.90
CA ALA A 193 -12.38 -4.26 -17.27
C ALA A 193 -11.13 -4.84 -16.57
N ALA A 194 -11.27 -5.91 -15.79
CA ALA A 194 -10.16 -6.59 -15.16
C ALA A 194 -9.14 -7.11 -16.17
N THR A 195 -9.59 -7.66 -17.30
CA THR A 195 -8.70 -8.15 -18.38
C THR A 195 -7.91 -7.00 -18.98
N LEU A 196 -8.56 -5.90 -19.35
CA LEU A 196 -7.90 -4.75 -19.96
C LEU A 196 -6.83 -4.16 -19.02
N PHE A 197 -7.20 -3.89 -17.78
CA PHE A 197 -6.26 -3.35 -16.78
C PHE A 197 -5.14 -4.32 -16.44
N SER A 198 -5.43 -5.62 -16.31
CA SER A 198 -4.40 -6.62 -16.02
C SER A 198 -3.42 -6.79 -17.19
N LEU A 199 -3.86 -6.65 -18.44
CA LEU A 199 -2.97 -6.64 -19.61
C LEU A 199 -2.08 -5.39 -19.63
N PHE A 200 -2.59 -4.21 -19.25
CA PHE A 200 -1.73 -3.04 -19.05
C PHE A 200 -0.71 -3.27 -17.92
N GLY A 201 -1.13 -3.86 -16.81
CA GLY A 201 -0.23 -4.25 -15.73
C GLY A 201 0.91 -5.16 -16.20
N LEU A 202 0.58 -6.20 -16.98
CA LEU A 202 1.54 -7.11 -17.60
C LEU A 202 2.52 -6.37 -18.53
N LEU A 203 2.00 -5.51 -19.41
CA LEU A 203 2.79 -4.72 -20.34
C LEU A 203 3.82 -3.85 -19.60
N PHE A 204 3.39 -3.13 -18.56
CA PHE A 204 4.29 -2.27 -17.78
C PHE A 204 5.34 -3.07 -17.01
N MET A 205 4.99 -4.25 -16.47
CA MET A 205 5.95 -5.15 -15.85
C MET A 205 7.00 -5.66 -16.85
N TRP A 206 6.59 -5.97 -18.08
CA TRP A 206 7.52 -6.40 -19.12
C TRP A 206 8.39 -5.25 -19.64
N LEU A 207 7.86 -4.03 -19.73
CA LEU A 207 8.65 -2.83 -20.04
C LEU A 207 9.70 -2.56 -18.94
N CYS A 208 9.34 -2.77 -17.67
CA CYS A 208 10.30 -2.71 -16.58
C CYS A 208 11.41 -3.75 -16.74
N TYR A 209 11.05 -5.01 -17.01
CA TYR A 209 12.03 -6.07 -17.27
C TYR A 209 12.97 -5.71 -18.43
N ALA A 210 12.43 -5.19 -19.53
CA ALA A 210 13.22 -4.86 -20.73
C ALA A 210 14.15 -3.65 -20.48
N GLY A 211 13.69 -2.64 -19.74
CA GLY A 211 14.42 -1.38 -19.56
C GLY A 211 15.43 -1.36 -18.43
N VAL A 212 15.29 -2.23 -17.43
CA VAL A 212 16.14 -2.26 -16.22
C VAL A 212 17.26 -3.30 -16.35
N LYS A 213 18.47 -2.97 -15.89
CA LYS A 213 19.62 -3.89 -15.88
C LYS A 213 20.18 -4.08 -14.48
N GLU A 214 20.36 -5.33 -14.06
CA GLU A 214 21.07 -5.68 -12.84
C GLU A 214 22.58 -5.63 -13.07
N ARG A 215 23.29 -4.67 -12.46
CA ARG A 215 24.74 -4.45 -12.61
C ARG A 215 25.52 -4.97 -11.43
N TYR A 216 24.93 -4.95 -10.24
CA TYR A 216 25.60 -5.23 -8.97
C TYR A 216 24.88 -6.36 -8.24
N VAL A 217 25.08 -7.59 -8.71
CA VAL A 217 24.48 -8.76 -8.05
C VAL A 217 25.52 -9.38 -7.12
N GLU A 218 25.34 -9.21 -5.83
CA GLU A 218 26.17 -9.86 -4.81
C GLU A 218 25.54 -11.19 -4.42
N VAL A 219 26.32 -12.27 -4.54
CA VAL A 219 26.03 -13.55 -3.92
C VAL A 219 26.62 -13.48 -2.51
N LYS A 220 25.85 -13.05 -1.54
CA LYS A 220 26.29 -13.11 -0.14
C LYS A 220 26.44 -14.57 0.26
N PRO A 221 27.59 -14.98 0.88
CA PRO A 221 27.63 -16.21 1.64
C PRO A 221 26.48 -16.14 2.65
N VAL A 222 25.81 -17.24 2.85
CA VAL A 222 24.88 -17.38 3.97
C VAL A 222 25.73 -17.55 5.22
N ASP A 223 26.35 -16.46 5.66
CA ASP A 223 26.68 -16.38 7.07
C ASP A 223 25.36 -16.34 7.78
N SER A 224 25.18 -17.30 8.63
CA SER A 224 24.07 -17.48 9.55
C SER A 224 24.00 -16.38 10.61
N ALA A 225 24.09 -15.13 10.19
CA ALA A 225 23.61 -14.01 10.98
C ALA A 225 22.12 -14.27 11.15
N GLN A 226 21.78 -14.89 12.26
CA GLN A 226 20.45 -15.23 12.70
C GLN A 226 19.54 -14.03 12.42
N LYS A 227 18.73 -14.11 11.37
CA LYS A 227 17.61 -13.15 11.21
C LYS A 227 16.86 -13.23 12.52
N PRO A 228 16.68 -12.13 13.25
CA PRO A 228 16.00 -12.19 14.54
C PRO A 228 14.67 -12.88 14.34
N GLY A 229 14.39 -13.89 15.15
CA GLY A 229 13.12 -14.60 15.08
C GLY A 229 11.95 -13.61 15.30
N LEU A 230 10.77 -13.92 14.81
CA LEU A 230 9.58 -13.05 14.96
C LEU A 230 9.42 -12.59 16.42
N LEU A 231 9.61 -13.49 17.39
CA LEU A 231 9.51 -13.18 18.81
C LEU A 231 10.58 -12.15 19.28
N GLN A 232 11.82 -12.24 18.75
CA GLN A 232 12.88 -11.27 19.06
C GLN A 232 12.56 -9.91 18.45
N SER A 233 11.98 -9.90 17.23
CA SER A 233 11.52 -8.67 16.59
C SER A 233 10.40 -8.01 17.39
N PHE A 234 9.41 -8.77 17.87
CA PHE A 234 8.36 -8.25 18.75
C PHE A 234 8.90 -7.69 20.06
N ARG A 235 9.85 -8.38 20.69
CA ARG A 235 10.49 -7.90 21.93
C ARG A 235 11.29 -6.61 21.70
N ALA A 236 11.96 -6.49 20.57
CA ALA A 236 12.68 -5.27 20.18
C ALA A 236 11.72 -4.09 19.90
N ILE A 237 10.56 -4.35 19.26
CA ILE A 237 9.52 -3.34 19.03
C ILE A 237 8.91 -2.88 20.35
N ALA A 238 8.55 -3.81 21.25
CA ALA A 238 8.02 -3.48 22.56
C ALA A 238 9.00 -2.67 23.43
N GLY A 239 10.31 -2.91 23.26
CA GLY A 239 11.38 -2.12 23.87
C GLY A 239 11.57 -0.72 23.28
N ASN A 240 11.14 -0.49 22.02
CA ASN A 240 11.26 0.79 21.33
C ASN A 240 9.92 1.51 21.34
N ARG A 241 9.65 2.27 22.41
CA ARG A 241 8.36 2.96 22.61
C ARG A 241 7.92 3.83 21.41
N PRO A 242 8.76 4.69 20.80
CA PRO A 242 8.38 5.45 19.62
C PRO A 242 7.97 4.56 18.44
N LEU A 243 8.69 3.46 18.19
CA LEU A 243 8.35 2.50 17.13
C LEU A 243 7.00 1.83 17.39
N PHE A 244 6.73 1.39 18.62
CA PHE A 244 5.47 0.75 18.98
C PHE A 244 4.27 1.69 18.72
N ILE A 245 4.41 2.97 19.10
CA ILE A 245 3.37 3.99 18.86
C ILE A 245 3.18 4.22 17.37
N LEU A 246 4.25 4.26 16.57
CA LEU A 246 4.16 4.36 15.11
C LEU A 246 3.52 3.15 14.47
N CYS A 247 3.75 1.94 15.00
CA CYS A 247 3.07 0.73 14.53
C CYS A 247 1.56 0.83 14.74
N ILE A 248 1.10 1.30 15.91
CA ILE A 248 -0.32 1.53 16.19
C ILE A 248 -0.86 2.65 15.29
N ALA A 249 -0.16 3.77 15.17
CA ALA A 249 -0.55 4.88 14.30
C ALA A 249 -0.71 4.43 12.85
N ASN A 250 0.24 3.64 12.33
CA ASN A 250 0.17 3.10 10.97
C ASN A 250 -0.97 2.07 10.81
N LEU A 251 -1.22 1.24 11.83
CA LEU A 251 -2.34 0.30 11.83
C LEU A 251 -3.68 1.05 11.70
N CYS A 252 -3.87 2.12 12.45
CA CYS A 252 -5.06 2.94 12.39
C CYS A 252 -5.17 3.73 11.07
N THR A 253 -4.13 4.43 10.65
CA THR A 253 -4.18 5.33 9.48
C THR A 253 -4.27 4.56 8.17
N LEU A 254 -3.48 3.51 8.00
CA LEU A 254 -3.54 2.66 6.81
C LEU A 254 -4.85 1.86 6.76
N GLY A 255 -5.33 1.39 7.92
CA GLY A 255 -6.63 0.75 8.06
C GLY A 255 -7.77 1.67 7.64
N ALA A 256 -7.80 2.90 8.17
CA ALA A 256 -8.77 3.92 7.81
C ALA A 256 -8.77 4.24 6.32
N PHE A 257 -7.57 4.43 5.72
CA PHE A 257 -7.41 4.72 4.31
C PHE A 257 -7.94 3.61 3.41
N ASN A 258 -7.58 2.36 3.68
CA ASN A 258 -8.01 1.22 2.85
C ASN A 258 -9.51 0.91 3.01
N VAL A 259 -10.06 1.03 4.22
CA VAL A 259 -11.53 0.87 4.44
C VAL A 259 -12.28 1.96 3.67
N LYS A 260 -11.82 3.22 3.72
CA LYS A 260 -12.42 4.32 2.96
C LYS A 260 -12.39 4.04 1.45
N LEU A 261 -11.27 3.57 0.90
CA LEU A 261 -11.15 3.18 -0.51
C LEU A 261 -12.13 2.06 -0.90
N ALA A 262 -12.32 1.07 -0.02
CA ALA A 262 -13.25 -0.03 -0.31
C ALA A 262 -14.71 0.39 -0.25
N ILE A 263 -15.10 1.22 0.73
CA ILE A 263 -16.49 1.64 0.95
C ILE A 263 -16.93 2.75 -0.02
N GLN A 264 -16.01 3.58 -0.51
CA GLN A 264 -16.35 4.68 -1.42
C GLN A 264 -17.06 4.22 -2.70
N VAL A 265 -16.76 3.00 -3.19
CA VAL A 265 -17.40 2.41 -4.37
C VAL A 265 -18.89 2.15 -4.11
N TYR A 266 -19.23 1.69 -2.91
CA TYR A 266 -20.61 1.49 -2.49
C TYR A 266 -21.32 2.82 -2.24
N TYR A 267 -20.63 3.76 -1.60
CA TYR A 267 -21.20 5.08 -1.29
C TYR A 267 -21.57 5.86 -2.56
N THR A 268 -20.70 5.90 -3.55
CA THR A 268 -20.98 6.61 -4.82
C THR A 268 -22.14 5.95 -5.58
N GLN A 269 -22.26 4.64 -5.55
CA GLN A 269 -23.30 3.93 -6.28
C GLN A 269 -24.65 3.98 -5.56
N TYR A 270 -24.70 3.71 -4.25
CA TYR A 270 -25.96 3.48 -3.54
C TYR A 270 -26.45 4.69 -2.71
N VAL A 271 -25.60 5.64 -2.43
CA VAL A 271 -25.97 6.86 -1.69
C VAL A 271 -26.07 8.06 -2.63
N LEU A 272 -25.06 8.26 -3.48
CA LEU A 272 -25.04 9.38 -4.44
C LEU A 272 -25.68 9.02 -5.78
N ASN A 273 -25.97 7.75 -6.04
CA ASN A 273 -26.55 7.23 -7.28
C ASN A 273 -25.76 7.63 -8.54
N ASP A 274 -24.46 7.83 -8.41
CA ASP A 274 -23.54 8.21 -9.48
C ASP A 274 -22.23 7.44 -9.38
N PRO A 275 -22.13 6.27 -10.01
CA PRO A 275 -20.89 5.46 -10.04
C PRO A 275 -19.71 6.17 -10.71
N ILE A 276 -19.97 7.07 -11.68
CA ILE A 276 -18.93 7.82 -12.41
C ILE A 276 -18.24 8.83 -11.48
N LEU A 277 -18.94 9.27 -10.43
CA LEU A 277 -18.38 10.18 -9.43
C LEU A 277 -17.13 9.61 -8.76
N LEU A 278 -17.00 8.29 -8.65
CA LEU A 278 -15.79 7.62 -8.19
C LEU A 278 -14.55 8.01 -9.03
N SER A 279 -14.72 8.10 -10.36
CA SER A 279 -13.63 8.49 -11.26
C SER A 279 -13.23 9.96 -11.06
N TRP A 280 -14.19 10.86 -10.95
CA TRP A 280 -13.93 12.26 -10.66
C TRP A 280 -13.27 12.45 -9.30
N MET A 281 -13.81 11.80 -8.27
CA MET A 281 -13.22 11.81 -6.94
C MET A 281 -11.78 11.28 -6.95
N GLY A 282 -11.53 10.17 -7.63
CA GLY A 282 -10.20 9.59 -7.78
C GLY A 282 -9.22 10.59 -8.41
N PHE A 283 -9.61 11.21 -9.51
CA PHE A 283 -8.79 12.19 -10.21
C PHE A 283 -8.41 13.39 -9.33
N PHE A 284 -9.39 14.05 -8.74
CA PHE A 284 -9.14 15.23 -7.90
C PHE A 284 -8.44 14.90 -6.59
N SER A 285 -8.81 13.79 -5.94
CA SER A 285 -8.18 13.37 -4.68
C SER A 285 -6.72 13.00 -4.86
N MET A 286 -6.36 12.30 -5.95
CA MET A 286 -4.97 12.00 -6.26
C MET A 286 -4.17 13.26 -6.57
N GLY A 287 -4.75 14.24 -7.27
CA GLY A 287 -4.14 15.55 -7.45
C GLY A 287 -3.81 16.22 -6.10
N CYS A 288 -4.76 16.18 -5.16
CA CYS A 288 -4.55 16.71 -3.81
C CYS A 288 -3.47 15.96 -3.02
N ILE A 289 -3.36 14.63 -3.18
CA ILE A 289 -2.27 13.84 -2.60
C ILE A 289 -0.91 14.30 -3.15
N PHE A 290 -0.77 14.49 -4.47
CA PHE A 290 0.47 15.00 -5.07
C PHE A 290 0.86 16.38 -4.52
N ILE A 291 -0.10 17.31 -4.41
CA ILE A 291 0.13 18.62 -3.82
C ILE A 291 0.61 18.49 -2.36
N GLY A 292 -0.04 17.62 -1.57
CA GLY A 292 0.34 17.36 -0.18
C GLY A 292 1.77 16.82 -0.04
N VAL A 293 2.12 15.83 -0.87
CA VAL A 293 3.48 15.26 -0.91
C VAL A 293 4.52 16.31 -1.28
N PHE A 294 4.22 17.17 -2.26
CA PHE A 294 5.13 18.22 -2.71
C PHE A 294 5.35 19.30 -1.63
N LEU A 295 4.31 19.67 -0.90
CA LEU A 295 4.37 20.66 0.17
C LEU A 295 4.99 20.13 1.47
N MET A 296 4.99 18.81 1.67
CA MET A 296 5.42 18.15 2.90
C MET A 296 6.84 18.54 3.35
N PRO A 297 7.89 18.56 2.50
CA PRO A 297 9.24 18.92 2.94
C PRO A 297 9.33 20.34 3.48
N GLY A 298 8.61 21.30 2.87
CA GLY A 298 8.53 22.68 3.34
C GLY A 298 7.84 22.81 4.69
N ALA A 299 6.73 22.11 4.87
CA ALA A 299 5.99 22.05 6.13
C ALA A 299 6.86 21.43 7.26
N VAL A 300 7.56 20.34 6.97
CA VAL A 300 8.44 19.66 7.95
C VAL A 300 9.59 20.56 8.39
N ARG A 301 10.23 21.29 7.46
CA ARG A 301 11.30 22.25 7.81
C ARG A 301 10.83 23.33 8.76
N ARG A 302 9.57 23.79 8.62
CA ARG A 302 9.03 24.91 9.40
C ARG A 302 8.44 24.47 10.75
N PHE A 303 7.72 23.36 10.78
CA PHE A 303 6.92 22.95 11.94
C PHE A 303 7.39 21.64 12.60
N GLY A 304 8.23 20.89 11.93
CA GLY A 304 8.71 19.59 12.38
C GLY A 304 7.80 18.41 12.05
N LYS A 305 8.42 17.20 12.00
CA LYS A 305 7.74 15.96 11.54
C LYS A 305 6.49 15.63 12.36
N LYS A 306 6.59 15.67 13.70
CA LYS A 306 5.47 15.31 14.60
C LYS A 306 4.27 16.25 14.43
N LYS A 307 4.51 17.58 14.37
CA LYS A 307 3.44 18.56 14.23
C LYS A 307 2.79 18.49 12.85
N VAL A 308 3.57 18.28 11.79
CA VAL A 308 3.06 18.11 10.43
C VAL A 308 2.22 16.83 10.31
N TYR A 309 2.63 15.74 10.95
CA TYR A 309 1.87 14.50 11.01
C TYR A 309 0.49 14.71 11.66
N ILE A 310 0.47 15.33 12.86
CA ILE A 310 -0.78 15.63 13.56
C ILE A 310 -1.64 16.64 12.78
N GLY A 311 -1.04 17.67 12.19
CA GLY A 311 -1.73 18.61 11.32
C GLY A 311 -2.38 17.95 10.11
N GLY A 312 -1.70 17.00 9.48
CA GLY A 312 -2.27 16.17 8.39
C GLY A 312 -3.48 15.37 8.84
N LEU A 313 -3.42 14.75 10.03
CA LEU A 313 -4.57 14.04 10.60
C LEU A 313 -5.74 14.97 10.92
N LEU A 314 -5.50 16.15 11.45
CA LEU A 314 -6.55 17.15 11.72
C LEU A 314 -7.25 17.61 10.42
N ILE A 315 -6.49 17.85 9.35
CA ILE A 315 -7.04 18.18 8.03
C ILE A 315 -7.87 17.00 7.48
N TRP A 316 -7.39 15.75 7.65
CA TRP A 316 -8.13 14.56 7.24
C TRP A 316 -9.46 14.45 7.98
N VAL A 317 -9.44 14.55 9.32
CA VAL A 317 -10.66 14.52 10.16
C VAL A 317 -11.62 15.64 9.77
N ALA A 318 -11.12 16.87 9.56
CA ALA A 318 -11.95 17.99 9.14
C ALA A 318 -12.64 17.71 7.79
N GLY A 319 -11.91 17.20 6.80
CA GLY A 319 -12.48 16.85 5.49
C GLY A 319 -13.57 15.78 5.59
N ASP A 320 -13.37 14.74 6.40
CA ASP A 320 -14.35 13.66 6.58
C ASP A 320 -15.58 14.13 7.39
N LEU A 321 -15.40 14.93 8.43
CA LEU A 321 -16.53 15.51 9.18
C LEU A 321 -17.34 16.50 8.32
N LEU A 322 -16.67 17.33 7.51
CA LEU A 322 -17.37 18.21 6.56
C LEU A 322 -18.20 17.39 5.56
N ASN A 323 -17.66 16.28 5.06
CA ASN A 323 -18.43 15.36 4.22
C ASN A 323 -19.62 14.74 4.96
N TYR A 324 -19.44 14.34 6.21
CA TYR A 324 -20.52 13.74 6.98
C TYR A 324 -21.67 14.71 7.22
N PHE A 325 -21.38 15.97 7.59
CA PHE A 325 -22.41 16.94 7.92
C PHE A 325 -22.96 17.71 6.71
N PHE A 326 -22.12 17.98 5.69
CA PHE A 326 -22.44 18.86 4.57
C PHE A 326 -22.28 18.21 3.19
N GLY A 327 -21.88 16.95 3.11
CA GLY A 327 -21.56 16.22 1.86
C GLY A 327 -22.78 15.65 1.13
N GLY A 328 -23.94 16.33 1.15
CA GLY A 328 -25.19 15.84 0.54
C GLY A 328 -25.23 15.85 -1.00
N GLY A 329 -24.24 16.41 -1.69
CA GLY A 329 -24.17 16.48 -3.15
C GLY A 329 -22.84 16.02 -3.71
N SER A 330 -22.82 15.72 -5.03
CA SER A 330 -21.63 15.20 -5.72
C SER A 330 -20.42 16.15 -5.62
N VAL A 331 -20.63 17.45 -5.80
CA VAL A 331 -19.55 18.45 -5.75
C VAL A 331 -18.99 18.61 -4.34
N SER A 332 -19.84 18.70 -3.32
CA SER A 332 -19.39 18.80 -1.92
C SER A 332 -18.66 17.54 -1.47
N PHE A 333 -19.12 16.35 -1.89
CA PHE A 333 -18.46 15.09 -1.63
C PHE A 333 -17.04 15.07 -2.19
N VAL A 334 -16.85 15.46 -3.46
CA VAL A 334 -15.53 15.53 -4.08
C VAL A 334 -14.63 16.55 -3.38
N ALA A 335 -15.13 17.77 -3.13
CA ALA A 335 -14.34 18.85 -2.53
C ALA A 335 -13.84 18.50 -1.13
N PHE A 336 -14.71 17.99 -0.25
CA PHE A 336 -14.32 17.61 1.10
C PHE A 336 -13.49 16.32 1.13
N SER A 337 -13.71 15.39 0.18
CA SER A 337 -12.82 14.25 0.02
C SER A 337 -11.42 14.67 -0.39
N CYS A 338 -11.28 15.66 -1.28
CA CYS A 338 -9.97 16.23 -1.63
C CYS A 338 -9.23 16.77 -0.40
N LEU A 339 -9.94 17.47 0.50
CA LEU A 339 -9.34 17.96 1.74
C LEU A 339 -8.87 16.81 2.63
N ALA A 340 -9.68 15.75 2.77
CA ALA A 340 -9.31 14.57 3.56
C ALA A 340 -8.09 13.84 2.97
N PHE A 341 -8.06 13.62 1.64
CA PHE A 341 -6.93 12.98 0.97
C PHE A 341 -5.65 13.83 1.00
N PHE A 342 -5.79 15.17 0.90
CA PHE A 342 -4.67 16.08 1.10
C PHE A 342 -4.05 15.93 2.49
N GLY A 343 -4.88 15.87 3.54
CA GLY A 343 -4.41 15.59 4.91
C GLY A 343 -3.71 14.24 5.04
N SER A 344 -4.26 13.19 4.42
CA SER A 344 -3.70 11.83 4.44
C SER A 344 -2.33 11.73 3.77
N ALA A 345 -2.03 12.61 2.80
CA ALA A 345 -0.74 12.62 2.11
C ALA A 345 0.43 12.92 3.05
N PHE A 346 0.26 13.86 3.99
CA PHE A 346 1.28 14.17 5.00
C PHE A 346 1.56 12.96 5.91
N VAL A 347 0.48 12.29 6.33
CA VAL A 347 0.56 11.13 7.23
C VAL A 347 1.29 9.96 6.56
N ASN A 348 0.87 9.57 5.37
CA ASN A 348 1.44 8.43 4.65
C ASN A 348 2.90 8.67 4.26
N SER A 349 3.26 9.88 3.86
CA SER A 349 4.64 10.22 3.49
C SER A 349 5.57 10.26 4.70
N LEU A 350 5.11 10.73 5.86
CA LEU A 350 5.93 10.84 7.05
C LEU A 350 6.12 9.52 7.79
N ASN A 351 5.27 8.52 7.59
CA ASN A 351 5.39 7.23 8.27
C ASN A 351 6.79 6.63 8.11
N TRP A 352 7.33 6.58 6.90
CA TRP A 352 8.67 6.02 6.65
C TRP A 352 9.80 6.86 7.23
N ALA A 353 9.67 8.19 7.20
CA ALA A 353 10.65 9.09 7.79
C ALA A 353 10.71 8.96 9.33
N LEU A 354 9.53 8.82 9.96
CA LEU A 354 9.45 8.63 11.41
C LEU A 354 9.95 7.25 11.84
N VAL A 355 9.72 6.19 11.03
CA VAL A 355 10.29 4.85 11.28
C VAL A 355 11.82 4.90 11.26
N SER A 356 12.41 5.61 10.28
CA SER A 356 13.88 5.79 10.27
C SER A 356 14.39 6.43 11.54
N ASP A 357 13.73 7.46 12.07
CA ASP A 357 14.13 8.13 13.31
C ASP A 357 14.08 7.18 14.54
N THR A 358 13.22 6.15 14.51
CA THR A 358 13.15 5.17 15.61
C THR A 358 14.30 4.16 15.61
N VAL A 359 15.06 4.06 14.51
CA VAL A 359 16.28 3.24 14.44
C VAL A 359 17.35 3.87 15.34
N GLU A 360 17.58 5.18 15.20
CA GLU A 360 18.53 5.92 16.04
C GLU A 360 18.10 5.89 17.51
N TYR A 361 16.81 6.02 17.81
CA TYR A 361 16.32 5.86 19.18
C TYR A 361 16.62 4.47 19.75
N GLY A 362 16.45 3.42 18.94
CA GLY A 362 16.79 2.04 19.32
C GLY A 362 18.28 1.87 19.59
N GLU A 363 19.17 2.40 18.72
CA GLU A 363 20.64 2.39 18.89
C GLU A 363 21.06 3.15 20.16
N TRP A 364 20.49 4.33 20.38
CA TRP A 364 20.78 5.14 21.58
C TRP A 364 20.48 4.40 22.90
N ARG A 365 19.33 3.67 22.91
CA ARG A 365 18.86 2.96 24.11
C ARG A 365 19.58 1.63 24.35
N THR A 366 19.89 0.87 23.28
CA THR A 366 20.40 -0.51 23.39
C THR A 366 21.90 -0.63 23.08
N GLY A 367 22.51 0.40 22.53
CA GLY A 367 23.90 0.37 22.03
C GLY A 367 24.05 -0.43 20.72
N VAL A 368 22.98 -1.05 20.19
CA VAL A 368 23.02 -1.88 19.00
C VAL A 368 22.11 -1.30 17.92
N ARG A 369 22.66 -1.05 16.73
CA ARG A 369 21.92 -0.57 15.59
C ARG A 369 21.15 -1.72 14.91
N SER A 370 19.82 -1.67 14.93
CA SER A 370 18.93 -2.77 14.50
C SER A 370 17.94 -2.32 13.43
N GLU A 371 18.43 -1.78 12.29
CA GLU A 371 17.57 -1.30 11.18
C GLU A 371 16.61 -2.38 10.70
N GLY A 372 17.12 -3.57 10.39
CA GLY A 372 16.34 -4.67 9.86
C GLY A 372 15.15 -5.07 10.76
N THR A 373 15.36 -5.10 12.08
CA THR A 373 14.33 -5.43 13.07
C THR A 373 13.23 -4.37 13.11
N VAL A 374 13.60 -3.08 13.09
CA VAL A 374 12.67 -1.96 13.10
C VAL A 374 11.78 -1.97 11.85
N TYR A 375 12.41 -2.08 10.68
CA TYR A 375 11.66 -2.11 9.41
C TYR A 375 10.79 -3.35 9.25
N THR A 376 11.28 -4.53 9.64
CA THR A 376 10.50 -5.78 9.59
C THR A 376 9.29 -5.69 10.50
N GLY A 377 9.48 -5.18 11.73
CA GLY A 377 8.39 -5.00 12.67
C GLY A 377 7.32 -4.04 12.18
N PHE A 378 7.72 -2.87 11.68
CA PHE A 378 6.79 -1.89 11.11
C PHE A 378 6.02 -2.46 9.92
N THR A 379 6.71 -3.17 9.02
CA THR A 379 6.08 -3.81 7.84
C THR A 379 5.09 -4.91 8.25
N PHE A 380 5.37 -5.66 9.32
CA PHE A 380 4.44 -6.63 9.85
C PHE A 380 3.12 -5.97 10.29
N PHE A 381 3.18 -4.91 11.11
CA PHE A 381 1.98 -4.16 11.52
C PHE A 381 1.23 -3.55 10.33
N ARG A 382 1.94 -3.09 9.32
CA ARG A 382 1.35 -2.62 8.06
C ARG A 382 0.54 -3.70 7.35
N LYS A 383 1.04 -4.94 7.31
CA LYS A 383 0.32 -6.08 6.73
C LYS A 383 -0.89 -6.50 7.54
N VAL A 384 -0.77 -6.49 8.87
CA VAL A 384 -1.90 -6.71 9.76
C VAL A 384 -3.00 -5.67 9.50
N SER A 385 -2.62 -4.38 9.37
CA SER A 385 -3.56 -3.32 9.02
C SER A 385 -4.29 -3.58 7.69
N GLN A 386 -3.55 -4.00 6.67
CA GLN A 386 -4.13 -4.33 5.36
C GLN A 386 -5.07 -5.54 5.42
N ALA A 387 -4.75 -6.55 6.23
CA ALA A 387 -5.60 -7.72 6.42
C ALA A 387 -6.91 -7.36 7.12
N LEU A 388 -6.82 -6.57 8.19
CA LEU A 388 -8.00 -6.05 8.90
C LEU A 388 -8.83 -5.13 8.01
N ALA A 389 -8.19 -4.23 7.27
CA ALA A 389 -8.87 -3.34 6.34
C ALA A 389 -9.54 -4.06 5.15
N GLY A 390 -9.11 -5.28 4.83
CA GLY A 390 -9.81 -6.15 3.89
C GLY A 390 -11.04 -6.82 4.51
N PHE A 391 -10.97 -7.16 5.79
CA PHE A 391 -12.07 -7.83 6.51
C PHE A 391 -13.18 -6.86 6.93
N PHE A 392 -12.82 -5.73 7.55
CA PHE A 392 -13.79 -4.81 8.16
C PHE A 392 -14.87 -4.30 7.21
N PRO A 393 -14.58 -3.88 5.96
CA PRO A 393 -15.62 -3.43 5.05
C PRO A 393 -16.70 -4.48 4.79
N GLY A 394 -16.29 -5.72 4.52
CA GLY A 394 -17.23 -6.81 4.26
C GLY A 394 -18.08 -7.17 5.48
N TRP A 395 -17.45 -7.27 6.66
CA TRP A 395 -18.16 -7.52 7.91
C TRP A 395 -19.16 -6.41 8.24
N MET A 396 -18.73 -5.16 8.15
CA MET A 396 -19.58 -4.00 8.44
C MET A 396 -20.74 -3.86 7.46
N LEU A 397 -20.55 -4.16 6.16
CA LEU A 397 -21.64 -4.17 5.18
C LEU A 397 -22.76 -5.14 5.60
N THR A 398 -22.40 -6.30 6.15
CA THR A 398 -23.40 -7.24 6.69
C THR A 398 -24.11 -6.68 7.92
N GLN A 399 -23.38 -6.03 8.84
CA GLN A 399 -23.97 -5.47 10.08
C GLN A 399 -24.95 -4.31 9.79
N ILE A 400 -24.68 -3.48 8.80
CA ILE A 400 -25.57 -2.38 8.40
C ILE A 400 -26.77 -2.85 7.55
N GLY A 401 -26.88 -4.15 7.28
CA GLY A 401 -27.97 -4.71 6.49
C GLY A 401 -27.89 -4.37 4.99
N TYR A 402 -26.68 -4.28 4.44
CA TYR A 402 -26.48 -4.04 3.01
C TYR A 402 -27.03 -5.21 2.16
N ILE A 403 -27.86 -4.89 1.17
CA ILE A 403 -28.42 -5.84 0.21
C ILE A 403 -27.95 -5.41 -1.20
N PRO A 404 -27.28 -6.29 -1.97
CA PRO A 404 -26.79 -5.96 -3.29
C PRO A 404 -27.90 -5.64 -4.30
N ASN A 405 -27.64 -4.70 -5.20
CA ASN A 405 -28.47 -4.39 -6.38
C ASN A 405 -29.94 -3.99 -6.09
N VAL A 406 -30.18 -3.46 -4.89
CA VAL A 406 -31.49 -2.88 -4.51
C VAL A 406 -31.31 -1.47 -3.95
N VAL A 407 -32.40 -0.73 -3.90
CA VAL A 407 -32.44 0.55 -3.19
C VAL A 407 -32.24 0.28 -1.70
N GLN A 408 -31.25 0.92 -1.10
CA GLN A 408 -30.87 0.65 0.30
C GLN A 408 -31.86 1.32 1.26
N SER A 409 -32.05 0.69 2.43
CA SER A 409 -32.83 1.29 3.51
C SER A 409 -32.14 2.55 4.07
N ALA A 410 -32.91 3.46 4.67
CA ALA A 410 -32.35 4.66 5.29
C ALA A 410 -31.28 4.33 6.36
N GLY A 411 -31.46 3.23 7.12
CA GLY A 411 -30.47 2.75 8.09
C GLY A 411 -29.17 2.28 7.43
N THR A 412 -29.26 1.56 6.31
CA THR A 412 -28.08 1.12 5.53
C THR A 412 -27.34 2.32 4.92
N VAL A 413 -28.06 3.30 4.37
CA VAL A 413 -27.47 4.54 3.83
C VAL A 413 -26.70 5.29 4.92
N GLU A 414 -27.29 5.45 6.10
CA GLU A 414 -26.60 6.10 7.22
C GLU A 414 -25.41 5.28 7.71
N GLY A 415 -25.53 3.95 7.74
CA GLY A 415 -24.39 3.05 8.04
C GLY A 415 -23.24 3.22 7.05
N LEU A 416 -23.51 3.34 5.74
CA LEU A 416 -22.49 3.61 4.73
C LEU A 416 -21.82 4.98 4.95
N ARG A 417 -22.59 6.03 5.32
CA ARG A 417 -22.04 7.35 5.67
C ARG A 417 -21.10 7.28 6.87
N GLN A 418 -21.49 6.55 7.90
CA GLN A 418 -20.65 6.36 9.10
C GLN A 418 -19.37 5.59 8.77
N LEU A 419 -19.45 4.56 7.94
CA LEU A 419 -18.28 3.77 7.53
C LEU A 419 -17.26 4.56 6.73
N ILE A 420 -17.71 5.42 5.81
CA ILE A 420 -16.78 6.15 4.93
C ILE A 420 -16.21 7.41 5.62
N PHE A 421 -16.90 8.01 6.60
CA PHE A 421 -16.47 9.26 7.21
C PHE A 421 -16.17 9.14 8.70
N ILE A 422 -17.06 8.58 9.51
CA ILE A 422 -16.88 8.53 10.98
C ILE A 422 -15.82 7.50 11.38
N TYR A 423 -15.84 6.31 10.78
CA TYR A 423 -14.86 5.29 11.09
C TYR A 423 -13.40 5.76 10.87
N PRO A 424 -13.02 6.37 9.71
CA PRO A 424 -11.70 6.96 9.54
C PRO A 424 -11.38 8.07 10.53
N CYS A 425 -12.37 8.92 10.87
CA CYS A 425 -12.21 9.96 11.88
C CYS A 425 -11.86 9.41 13.25
N VAL A 426 -12.56 8.37 13.71
CA VAL A 426 -12.27 7.71 15.00
C VAL A 426 -10.83 7.18 15.03
N LEU A 427 -10.39 6.47 13.99
CA LEU A 427 -9.03 5.95 13.91
C LEU A 427 -7.99 7.08 13.82
N ALA A 428 -8.29 8.16 13.10
CA ALA A 428 -7.41 9.32 13.04
C ALA A 428 -7.29 10.03 14.40
N VAL A 429 -8.39 10.18 15.14
CA VAL A 429 -8.39 10.76 16.50
C VAL A 429 -7.59 9.88 17.47
N ILE A 430 -7.76 8.55 17.43
CA ILE A 430 -6.93 7.62 18.21
C ILE A 430 -5.45 7.84 17.89
N THR A 431 -5.12 8.01 16.60
CA THR A 431 -3.75 8.27 16.16
C THR A 431 -3.24 9.63 16.63
N ILE A 432 -4.08 10.69 16.61
CA ILE A 432 -3.72 12.01 17.14
C ILE A 432 -3.37 11.92 18.63
N ILE A 433 -4.19 11.21 19.40
CA ILE A 433 -3.94 11.00 20.84
C ILE A 433 -2.66 10.20 21.05
N ALA A 434 -2.46 9.09 20.30
CA ALA A 434 -1.27 8.25 20.40
C ALA A 434 0.01 9.05 20.08
N MET A 435 0.02 9.80 18.98
CA MET A 435 1.15 10.61 18.56
C MET A 435 1.34 11.85 19.43
N GLY A 436 0.26 12.48 19.88
CA GLY A 436 0.31 13.68 20.74
C GLY A 436 0.88 13.39 22.12
N CYS A 437 0.29 12.38 22.79
CA CYS A 437 0.57 12.10 24.21
C CYS A 437 1.72 11.11 24.43
N PHE A 438 1.89 10.12 23.55
CA PHE A 438 2.78 8.99 23.81
C PHE A 438 4.04 8.98 22.93
N TYR A 439 4.03 9.65 21.77
CA TYR A 439 5.21 9.73 20.90
C TYR A 439 6.15 10.85 21.37
N ASN A 440 7.25 10.46 22.02
CA ASN A 440 8.16 11.40 22.67
C ASN A 440 9.34 11.85 21.78
N LEU A 441 9.56 11.20 20.63
CA LEU A 441 10.67 11.51 19.74
C LEU A 441 10.34 12.77 18.90
N ASN A 442 10.60 13.96 19.50
CA ASN A 442 10.52 15.22 18.78
C ASN A 442 11.90 15.59 18.20
N GLU A 443 11.94 16.64 17.33
CA GLU A 443 13.19 17.04 16.68
C GLU A 443 14.32 17.37 17.65
N LYS A 444 14.03 18.04 18.76
CA LYS A 444 15.05 18.38 19.76
C LYS A 444 15.65 17.13 20.40
N MET A 445 14.80 16.16 20.73
CA MET A 445 15.25 14.88 21.28
C MET A 445 16.02 14.06 20.24
N TYR A 446 15.58 14.07 18.97
CA TYR A 446 16.26 13.38 17.88
C TYR A 446 17.70 13.90 17.68
N VAL A 447 17.88 15.23 17.57
CA VAL A 447 19.19 15.86 17.44
C VAL A 447 20.10 15.47 18.60
N ARG A 448 19.61 15.57 19.84
CA ARG A 448 20.35 15.17 21.03
C ARG A 448 20.78 13.69 21.01
N ILE A 449 19.88 12.79 20.58
CA ILE A 449 20.16 11.35 20.43
C ILE A 449 21.29 11.12 19.43
N VAL A 450 21.24 11.79 18.26
CA VAL A 450 22.30 11.66 17.25
C VAL A 450 23.63 12.15 17.78
N GLU A 451 23.67 13.31 18.43
CA GLU A 451 24.88 13.86 19.07
C GLU A 451 25.46 12.91 20.13
N GLU A 452 24.63 12.34 21.01
CA GLU A 452 25.05 11.38 22.00
C GLU A 452 25.58 10.05 21.42
N ILE A 453 24.99 9.59 20.31
CA ILE A 453 25.50 8.40 19.60
C ILE A 453 26.88 8.69 18.97
N GLU A 454 27.03 9.84 18.33
CA GLU A 454 28.32 10.25 17.73
C GLU A 454 29.40 10.40 18.80
N ALA A 455 29.09 11.05 19.92
CA ALA A 455 30.03 11.18 21.04
C ALA A 455 30.50 9.82 21.58
N ARG A 456 29.61 8.82 21.68
CA ARG A 456 29.98 7.46 22.08
C ARG A 456 30.91 6.77 21.06
N LYS A 457 30.74 7.01 19.76
CA LYS A 457 31.61 6.44 18.71
C LYS A 457 33.03 7.04 18.71
N HIS A 458 33.18 8.28 19.19
CA HIS A 458 34.48 8.92 19.28
C HIS A 458 35.22 8.59 20.57
N THR A 459 34.57 7.98 21.56
CA THR A 459 35.16 7.61 22.87
C THR A 459 35.63 6.14 22.91
N VAL A 460 35.33 5.35 21.89
CA VAL A 460 35.83 3.96 21.68
C VAL A 460 36.86 3.96 20.55
#